data_3bf61ebfebddc4a99c995ad540ebf90c
#
_entry.id   3bf61ebfebddc4a99c995ad540ebf90c
#
_cell.length_a   1.000
_cell.length_b   1.000
_cell.length_c   1.000
_cell.angle_alpha   90.00
_cell.angle_beta   90.00
_cell.angle_gamma   90.00
#
_symmetry.space_group_name_H-M   'P 1'
#
loop_
_entity.id
_entity.type
_entity.pdbx_description
1 polymer ?
#
loop_
_entity_poly.entity_id
_entity_poly.type
_entity_poly.pdbx_seq_one_letter_code
_entity_poly.pdbx_strand_id
1 'polypeptide(L)'
;MSTFKIKQSVHYNGKTYKLPFLVAKETLDTEMETVKNPFSGESIAMPTFAVAVYDVIMGSNLLAEKYDSVHGWGSSPEWKTVRKGLDWFRQHFAKEYMVLLD
;
A
#
# COMPACT_ATOMS: atom_id res chain seq x y z
N MET A 1 -22.61 9.64 -13.83
CA MET A 1 -22.26 9.02 -13.75
C MET A 1 -21.41 8.58 -13.22
N SER A 2 -21.23 8.16 -13.08
CA SER A 2 -20.57 7.64 -12.65
C SER A 2 -19.72 7.37 -12.56
N THR A 3 -19.36 7.48 -12.28
CA THR A 3 -18.60 7.19 -12.19
C THR A 3 -18.06 6.36 -11.75
N PHE A 4 -17.55 5.91 -11.76
CA PHE A 4 -17.17 4.85 -11.57
C PHE A 4 -16.03 4.71 -10.89
N LYS A 5 -16.03 4.05 -10.25
CA LYS A 5 -15.08 3.47 -9.54
C LYS A 5 -14.60 2.32 -10.20
N ILE A 6 -13.64 2.51 -11.02
CA ILE A 6 -12.94 1.42 -11.63
C ILE A 6 -11.94 0.94 -10.63
N LYS A 7 -12.20 -0.20 -10.06
CA LYS A 7 -11.24 -0.81 -9.17
C LYS A 7 -10.20 -1.55 -9.99
N GLN A 8 -8.95 -1.26 -9.71
CA GLN A 8 -7.85 -1.96 -10.34
C GLN A 8 -7.70 -3.37 -9.76
N SER A 9 -7.37 -4.31 -10.62
CA SER A 9 -7.10 -5.67 -10.15
C SER A 9 -5.93 -6.26 -10.92
N VAL A 10 -5.26 -7.22 -10.31
CA VAL A 10 -4.10 -7.91 -10.89
C VAL A 10 -4.25 -9.40 -10.63
N HIS A 11 -3.98 -10.19 -11.66
CA HIS A 11 -3.98 -11.64 -11.52
C HIS A 11 -2.54 -12.08 -11.19
N TYR A 12 -2.38 -12.75 -10.07
CA TYR A 12 -1.06 -13.15 -9.61
C TYR A 12 -1.16 -14.48 -8.86
N ASN A 13 -0.33 -15.42 -9.23
CA ASN A 13 -0.21 -16.70 -8.53
C ASN A 13 -1.54 -17.44 -8.41
N GLY A 14 -2.33 -17.42 -9.49
CA GLY A 14 -3.61 -18.12 -9.57
C GLY A 14 -4.77 -17.42 -8.88
N LYS A 15 -4.58 -16.19 -8.45
CA LYS A 15 -5.60 -15.44 -7.72
C LYS A 15 -5.69 -14.02 -8.26
N THR A 16 -6.89 -13.46 -8.27
CA THR A 16 -7.09 -12.07 -8.65
C THR A 16 -7.12 -11.20 -7.40
N TYR A 17 -6.26 -10.19 -7.37
CA TYR A 17 -6.16 -9.24 -6.26
C TYR A 17 -6.79 -7.93 -6.67
N LYS A 18 -7.73 -7.44 -5.89
CA LYS A 18 -8.30 -6.10 -6.07
C LYS A 18 -7.53 -5.15 -5.16
N LEU A 19 -7.05 -4.06 -5.74
CA LEU A 19 -6.24 -3.12 -4.97
C LEU A 19 -7.11 -2.25 -4.08
N PRO A 20 -6.56 -1.77 -2.96
CA PRO A 20 -7.36 -1.00 -1.99
C PRO A 20 -7.61 0.44 -2.44
N PHE A 21 -6.80 0.94 -3.40
CA PHE A 21 -6.93 2.27 -3.95
C PHE A 21 -6.23 2.28 -5.31
N LEU A 22 -6.36 3.39 -6.03
CA LEU A 22 -5.75 3.50 -7.35
C LEU A 22 -4.25 3.74 -7.24
N VAL A 23 -3.50 3.05 -8.07
CA VAL A 23 -2.05 3.22 -8.20
C VAL A 23 -1.74 3.48 -9.68
N ALA A 24 -0.52 3.89 -9.96
CA ALA A 24 -0.09 4.12 -11.32
C ALA A 24 -0.25 2.85 -12.15
N LYS A 25 -0.81 2.99 -13.35
CA LYS A 25 -1.14 1.85 -14.19
C LYS A 25 0.10 1.00 -14.51
N GLU A 26 1.23 1.64 -14.66
CA GLU A 26 2.52 0.96 -14.96
C GLU A 26 2.95 0.03 -13.85
N THR A 27 2.46 0.23 -12.63
CA THR A 27 2.83 -0.58 -11.49
C THR A 27 1.95 -1.81 -11.32
N LEU A 28 0.94 -1.98 -12.18
CA LEU A 28 0.08 -3.17 -12.15
C LEU A 28 0.81 -4.32 -12.83
N ASP A 29 1.85 -4.80 -12.19
CA ASP A 29 2.77 -5.78 -12.72
C ASP A 29 3.06 -6.81 -11.65
N THR A 30 3.47 -8.00 -12.10
CA THR A 30 3.75 -9.12 -11.21
C THR A 30 5.24 -9.42 -11.10
N GLU A 31 6.10 -8.61 -11.70
CA GLU A 31 7.54 -8.76 -11.54
C GLU A 31 7.92 -8.58 -10.07
N MET A 32 8.88 -9.38 -9.61
CA MET A 32 9.27 -9.31 -8.20
C MET A 32 10.28 -8.19 -7.98
N GLU A 33 10.06 -7.46 -6.89
CA GLU A 33 10.98 -6.41 -6.46
C GLU A 33 11.32 -6.64 -4.99
N THR A 34 12.54 -6.33 -4.61
CA THR A 34 12.97 -6.44 -3.21
C THR A 34 12.81 -5.09 -2.53
N VAL A 35 12.12 -5.11 -1.40
CA VAL A 35 11.90 -3.91 -0.59
C VAL A 35 12.55 -4.12 0.77
N LYS A 36 13.20 -3.08 1.26
CA LYS A 36 13.92 -3.13 2.52
C LYS A 36 13.23 -2.27 3.56
N ASN A 37 13.08 -2.82 4.77
CA ASN A 37 12.61 -2.04 5.91
C ASN A 37 13.79 -1.20 6.40
N PRO A 38 13.70 0.13 6.34
CA PRO A 38 14.83 0.99 6.72
C PRO A 38 15.15 0.94 8.20
N PHE A 39 14.23 0.49 9.04
CA PHE A 39 14.45 0.46 10.49
C PHE A 39 15.10 -0.85 10.94
N SER A 40 14.66 -1.97 10.40
CA SER A 40 15.19 -3.27 10.82
C SER A 40 16.32 -3.76 9.93
N GLY A 41 16.42 -3.25 8.71
CA GLY A 41 17.37 -3.75 7.72
C GLY A 41 16.93 -5.01 7.01
N GLU A 42 15.79 -5.58 7.40
CA GLU A 42 15.26 -6.76 6.73
C GLU A 42 14.66 -6.40 5.39
N SER A 43 14.75 -7.31 4.44
CA SER A 43 14.17 -7.10 3.11
C SER A 43 13.37 -8.31 2.71
N ILE A 44 12.44 -8.10 1.78
CA ILE A 44 11.60 -9.16 1.26
C ILE A 44 11.19 -8.82 -0.17
N ALA A 45 11.06 -9.86 -1.00
CA ALA A 45 10.62 -9.69 -2.38
C ALA A 45 9.11 -9.81 -2.45
N MET A 46 8.49 -8.98 -3.30
CA MET A 46 7.06 -9.06 -3.54
C MET A 46 6.77 -8.50 -4.93
N PRO A 47 5.60 -8.80 -5.50
CA PRO A 47 5.29 -8.33 -6.87
C PRO A 47 5.12 -6.81 -6.90
N THR A 48 5.43 -6.23 -8.05
CA THR A 48 5.41 -4.78 -8.25
C THR A 48 4.09 -4.14 -7.82
N PHE A 49 2.95 -4.78 -8.09
CA PHE A 49 1.68 -4.17 -7.68
C PHE A 49 1.56 -4.06 -6.16
N ALA A 50 2.14 -4.98 -5.42
CA ALA A 50 2.15 -4.90 -3.96
C ALA A 50 3.11 -3.81 -3.49
N VAL A 51 4.25 -3.65 -4.16
CA VAL A 51 5.19 -2.56 -3.87
C VAL A 51 4.50 -1.21 -4.07
N ALA A 52 3.67 -1.09 -5.12
CA ALA A 52 2.93 0.15 -5.38
C ALA A 52 1.98 0.48 -4.23
N VAL A 53 1.30 -0.52 -3.68
CA VAL A 53 0.42 -0.31 -2.53
C VAL A 53 1.25 0.12 -1.32
N TYR A 54 2.38 -0.54 -1.09
CA TYR A 54 3.29 -0.19 0.00
C TYR A 54 3.76 1.27 -0.12
N ASP A 55 4.14 1.69 -1.31
CA ASP A 55 4.62 3.06 -1.53
C ASP A 55 3.54 4.09 -1.23
N VAL A 56 2.29 3.81 -1.60
CA VAL A 56 1.18 4.71 -1.28
C VAL A 56 0.94 4.77 0.22
N ILE A 57 1.03 3.63 0.91
CA ILE A 57 0.90 3.60 2.37
C ILE A 57 1.94 4.50 3.01
N MET A 58 3.20 4.36 2.60
CA MET A 58 4.30 5.13 3.19
C MET A 58 4.17 6.62 2.88
N GLY A 59 3.81 6.97 1.64
CA GLY A 59 3.60 8.35 1.24
C GLY A 59 2.44 8.99 1.98
N SER A 60 1.32 8.26 2.09
CA SER A 60 0.14 8.76 2.80
C SER A 60 0.43 8.94 4.29
N ASN A 61 1.22 8.03 4.87
CA ASN A 61 1.61 8.15 6.26
C ASN A 61 2.41 9.43 6.52
N LEU A 62 3.36 9.74 5.63
CA LEU A 62 4.14 10.97 5.74
C LEU A 62 3.25 12.21 5.63
N LEU A 63 2.32 12.21 4.67
CA LEU A 63 1.41 13.33 4.49
C LEU A 63 0.49 13.49 5.69
N ALA A 64 0.01 12.37 6.24
CA ALA A 64 -0.84 12.40 7.41
C ALA A 64 -0.12 13.00 8.62
N GLU A 65 1.13 12.60 8.82
CA GLU A 65 1.93 13.11 9.94
C GLU A 65 2.18 14.62 9.80
N LYS A 66 2.48 15.07 8.60
CA LYS A 66 2.70 16.50 8.35
C LYS A 66 1.42 17.30 8.59
N TYR A 67 0.29 16.78 8.10
CA TYR A 67 -1.00 17.44 8.30
C TYR A 67 -1.32 17.54 9.80
N ASP A 68 -1.15 16.44 10.50
CA ASP A 68 -1.46 16.38 11.93
C ASP A 68 -0.59 17.32 12.75
N SER A 69 0.64 17.56 12.32
CA SER A 69 1.53 18.47 13.03
C SER A 69 1.02 19.92 13.05
N VAL A 70 0.17 20.26 12.08
CA VAL A 70 -0.41 21.60 11.97
C VAL A 70 -1.83 21.65 12.51
N HIS A 71 -2.62 20.61 12.25
CA HIS A 71 -4.06 20.62 12.50
C HIS A 71 -4.51 19.78 13.69
N GLY A 72 -3.61 19.05 14.29
CA GLY A 72 -3.94 18.21 15.44
C GLY A 72 -3.85 16.73 15.10
N TRP A 73 -3.52 15.95 16.10
CA TRP A 73 -3.25 14.53 15.95
C TRP A 73 -4.50 13.77 15.47
N GLY A 74 -4.31 12.95 14.46
CA GLY A 74 -5.38 12.09 13.94
C GLY A 74 -6.36 12.78 13.00
N SER A 75 -6.11 14.04 12.64
CA SER A 75 -7.08 14.84 11.86
C SER A 75 -6.95 14.68 10.36
N SER A 76 -5.86 14.13 9.86
CA SER A 76 -5.64 14.03 8.42
C SER A 76 -6.58 13.02 7.75
N PRO A 77 -7.18 13.39 6.61
CA PRO A 77 -7.96 12.43 5.82
C PRO A 77 -7.09 11.31 5.23
N GLU A 78 -5.78 11.51 5.15
CA GLU A 78 -4.86 10.49 4.62
C GLU A 78 -4.81 9.23 5.48
N TRP A 79 -5.20 9.32 6.75
CA TRP A 79 -5.23 8.14 7.61
C TRP A 79 -6.19 7.06 7.09
N LYS A 80 -7.22 7.45 6.36
CA LYS A 80 -8.13 6.46 5.75
C LYS A 80 -7.40 5.62 4.71
N THR A 81 -6.58 6.27 3.89
CA THR A 81 -5.79 5.57 2.87
C THR A 81 -4.77 4.65 3.53
N VAL A 82 -4.11 5.12 4.57
CA VAL A 82 -3.15 4.30 5.32
C VAL A 82 -3.84 3.04 5.85
N ARG A 83 -4.99 3.19 6.49
CA ARG A 83 -5.71 2.03 7.05
C ARG A 83 -6.14 1.04 5.98
N LYS A 84 -6.66 1.53 4.87
CA LYS A 84 -7.06 0.66 3.76
C LYS A 84 -5.89 -0.16 3.25
N GLY A 85 -4.76 0.51 3.06
CA GLY A 85 -3.55 -0.16 2.58
C GLY A 85 -3.03 -1.19 3.56
N LEU A 86 -2.98 -0.85 4.84
CA LEU A 86 -2.52 -1.76 5.88
C LEU A 86 -3.42 -2.98 5.98
N ASP A 87 -4.73 -2.80 5.94
CA ASP A 87 -5.68 -3.91 6.00
C ASP A 87 -5.52 -4.84 4.81
N TRP A 88 -5.36 -4.26 3.62
CA TRP A 88 -5.16 -5.03 2.40
C TRP A 88 -3.87 -5.85 2.47
N PHE A 89 -2.78 -5.22 2.91
CA PHE A 89 -1.50 -5.88 3.04
C PHE A 89 -1.56 -7.03 4.04
N ARG A 90 -2.15 -6.77 5.19
CA ARG A 90 -2.29 -7.77 6.25
C ARG A 90 -3.10 -8.96 5.77
N GLN A 91 -4.12 -8.71 4.97
CA GLN A 91 -5.01 -9.75 4.47
C GLN A 91 -4.37 -10.58 3.35
N HIS A 92 -3.64 -9.94 2.45
CA HIS A 92 -3.16 -10.59 1.24
C HIS A 92 -1.66 -10.90 1.24
N PHE A 93 -0.88 -10.16 1.98
CA PHE A 93 0.58 -10.30 2.05
C PHE A 93 1.03 -10.23 3.49
N ALA A 94 0.50 -11.12 4.31
CA ALA A 94 0.73 -11.10 5.76
C ALA A 94 2.22 -11.21 6.13
N LYS A 95 2.96 -12.05 5.41
CA LYS A 95 4.38 -12.24 5.67
C LYS A 95 5.17 -10.97 5.37
N GLU A 96 4.87 -10.36 4.23
CA GLU A 96 5.51 -9.12 3.81
C GLU A 96 5.14 -7.97 4.76
N TYR A 97 3.89 -7.97 5.22
CA TYR A 97 3.43 -6.99 6.21
C TYR A 97 4.28 -7.05 7.47
N MET A 98 4.56 -8.26 7.95
CA MET A 98 5.33 -8.42 9.18
C MET A 98 6.78 -7.95 9.04
N VAL A 99 7.35 -8.10 7.86
CA VAL A 99 8.72 -7.64 7.60
C VAL A 99 8.78 -6.12 7.46
N LEU A 100 7.81 -5.52 6.76
CA LEU A 100 7.89 -4.12 6.35
C LEU A 100 7.08 -3.14 7.20
N LEU A 101 5.96 -3.57 7.73
CA LEU A 101 4.98 -2.66 8.30
C LEU A 101 4.57 -2.97 9.74
N ASP A 102 4.96 -4.10 10.24
CA ASP A 102 4.59 -4.50 11.60
C ASP A 102 5.46 -3.81 12.66
#